data_c5b25f378425acb4dd503496673f3c5f
#
_entry.id   c5b25f378425acb4dd503496673f3c5f
#
_cell.length_a   1.000
_cell.length_b   1.000
_cell.length_c   1.000
_cell.angle_alpha   90.00
_cell.angle_beta   90.00
_cell.angle_gamma   90.00
#
_symmetry.space_group_name_H-M   'P 1'
#
loop_
_entity.id
_entity.type
_entity.pdbx_description
1 polymer ?
#
loop_
_entity_poly.entity_id
_entity_poly.type
_entity_poly.pdbx_seq_one_letter_code
_entity_poly.pdbx_strand_id
1 'polypeptide(L)'
;KIVLDYKGNKGKSSIAAMNLIAQAGISLRTDDAYAIQHDKVIIADDETVQTGSFNYSSSADKRNSENAISIKHKGLAKAYNEHFLNRWSKGKEYKLSY
;
A
#
# COMPACT_ATOMS: atom_id res chain seq x y z
N LYS A 1 -6.36 -6.22 2.22
CA LYS A 1 -6.06 -5.91 0.81
C LYS A 1 -4.92 -4.92 0.72
N ILE A 2 -4.01 -5.16 -0.22
CA ILE A 2 -2.84 -4.28 -0.43
C ILE A 2 -2.73 -3.95 -1.92
N VAL A 3 -2.44 -2.66 -2.21
CA VAL A 3 -2.09 -2.19 -3.56
C VAL A 3 -0.69 -1.61 -3.50
N LEU A 4 0.17 -2.05 -4.39
CA LEU A 4 1.54 -1.56 -4.52
C LEU A 4 1.83 -1.08 -5.94
N ASP A 5 2.78 -0.16 -6.06
CA ASP A 5 3.28 0.26 -7.36
C ASP A 5 3.97 -0.91 -8.08
N TYR A 6 3.64 -1.12 -9.35
CA TYR A 6 4.22 -2.21 -10.12
C TYR A 6 5.71 -1.98 -10.41
N LYS A 7 6.04 -0.82 -10.95
CA LYS A 7 7.42 -0.51 -11.40
C LYS A 7 8.40 -0.42 -10.24
N GLY A 8 7.96 0.07 -9.08
CA GLY A 8 8.78 0.21 -7.88
C GLY A 8 9.02 -1.08 -7.12
N ASN A 9 8.39 -2.19 -7.51
CA ASN A 9 8.44 -3.45 -6.75
C ASN A 9 8.91 -4.63 -7.60
N LYS A 10 9.88 -4.40 -8.49
CA LYS A 10 10.47 -5.45 -9.34
C LYS A 10 11.73 -6.08 -8.76
N GLY A 11 12.33 -5.48 -7.73
CA GLY A 11 13.55 -5.95 -7.11
C GLY A 11 13.34 -7.23 -6.30
N LYS A 12 14.43 -7.95 -6.05
CA LYS A 12 14.39 -9.24 -5.35
C LYS A 12 13.77 -9.16 -3.96
N SER A 13 14.10 -8.14 -3.17
CA SER A 13 13.56 -7.97 -1.83
C SER A 13 12.06 -7.65 -1.84
N SER A 14 11.61 -6.84 -2.80
CA SER A 14 10.17 -6.56 -2.97
C SER A 14 9.41 -7.82 -3.38
N ILE A 15 9.94 -8.59 -4.31
CA ILE A 15 9.32 -9.85 -4.75
C ILE A 15 9.22 -10.84 -3.60
N ALA A 16 10.29 -10.96 -2.78
CA ALA A 16 10.27 -11.83 -1.60
C ALA A 16 9.18 -11.41 -0.61
N ALA A 17 9.05 -10.10 -0.36
CA ALA A 17 8.01 -9.57 0.53
C ALA A 17 6.62 -9.81 -0.02
N MET A 18 6.40 -9.57 -1.32
CA MET A 18 5.10 -9.81 -1.96
C MET A 18 4.72 -11.30 -1.95
N ASN A 19 5.69 -12.19 -2.13
CA ASN A 19 5.47 -13.63 -2.01
C ASN A 19 5.02 -14.03 -0.60
N LEU A 20 5.63 -13.44 0.44
CA LEU A 20 5.21 -13.67 1.82
C LEU A 20 3.77 -13.22 2.06
N ILE A 21 3.40 -12.06 1.53
CA ILE A 21 2.04 -11.53 1.62
C ILE A 21 1.05 -12.48 0.95
N ALA A 22 1.35 -12.92 -0.27
CA ALA A 22 0.51 -13.83 -1.02
C ALA A 22 0.39 -15.19 -0.33
N GLN A 23 1.49 -15.74 0.22
CA GLN A 23 1.49 -16.99 0.98
C GLN A 23 0.65 -16.90 2.25
N ALA A 24 0.57 -15.72 2.86
CA ALA A 24 -0.27 -15.49 4.03
C ALA A 24 -1.76 -15.39 3.70
N GLY A 25 -2.14 -15.46 2.43
CA GLY A 25 -3.54 -15.38 2.00
C GLY A 25 -4.06 -13.96 1.93
N ILE A 26 -3.20 -12.95 1.97
CA ILE A 26 -3.57 -11.54 1.84
C ILE A 26 -3.70 -11.20 0.37
N SER A 27 -4.83 -10.58 -0.02
CA SER A 27 -5.06 -10.15 -1.40
C SER A 27 -4.14 -8.99 -1.74
N LEU A 28 -3.32 -9.15 -2.75
CA LEU A 28 -2.32 -8.17 -3.19
C LEU A 28 -2.49 -7.90 -4.68
N ARG A 29 -2.52 -6.62 -5.04
CA ARG A 29 -2.51 -6.17 -6.44
C ARG A 29 -1.36 -5.20 -6.66
N THR A 30 -0.84 -5.20 -7.88
CA THR A 30 0.12 -4.19 -8.33
C THR A 30 -0.54 -3.29 -9.38
N ASP A 31 -0.19 -2.01 -9.36
CA ASP A 31 -0.81 -0.97 -10.18
C ASP A 31 0.25 -0.27 -11.02
N ASP A 32 0.02 -0.21 -12.33
CA ASP A 32 0.84 0.56 -13.28
C ASP A 32 0.02 1.61 -14.03
N ALA A 33 -1.19 1.91 -13.57
CA ALA A 33 -2.07 2.89 -14.21
C ALA A 33 -1.57 4.34 -14.05
N TYR A 34 -0.70 4.58 -13.09
CA TYR A 34 -0.07 5.88 -12.82
C TYR A 34 1.42 5.78 -13.06
N ALA A 35 2.08 6.93 -13.23
CA ALA A 35 3.56 6.98 -13.29
C ALA A 35 4.17 6.34 -12.03
N ILE A 36 3.60 6.64 -10.87
CA ILE A 36 3.93 6.00 -9.60
C ILE A 36 2.65 5.89 -8.78
N GLN A 37 2.37 4.73 -8.21
CA GLN A 37 1.38 4.57 -7.16
C GLN A 37 2.07 5.01 -5.85
N HIS A 38 1.90 6.27 -5.49
CA HIS A 38 2.72 6.93 -4.46
C HIS A 38 1.99 7.17 -3.14
N ASP A 39 0.78 6.68 -2.99
CA ASP A 39 0.01 6.79 -1.75
C ASP A 39 0.67 6.01 -0.62
N LYS A 40 0.74 6.61 0.57
CA LYS A 40 1.23 5.99 1.81
C LYS A 40 0.07 5.98 2.79
N VAL A 41 -0.83 5.02 2.65
CA VAL A 41 -2.09 4.98 3.37
C VAL A 41 -2.34 3.60 3.97
N ILE A 42 -2.75 3.58 5.24
CA ILE A 42 -3.31 2.40 5.88
C ILE A 42 -4.71 2.77 6.36
N ILE A 43 -5.69 1.94 6.02
CA ILE A 43 -7.07 2.07 6.48
C ILE A 43 -7.37 0.85 7.35
N ALA A 44 -7.69 1.09 8.61
CA ALA A 44 -7.96 0.03 9.57
C ALA A 44 -9.40 0.10 10.08
N ASP A 45 -10.10 -1.04 10.03
CA ASP A 45 -11.43 -1.23 10.62
C ASP A 45 -12.50 -0.27 10.08
N ASP A 46 -12.33 0.23 8.86
CA ASP A 46 -13.21 1.23 8.25
C ASP A 46 -13.40 2.49 9.12
N GLU A 47 -12.46 2.78 9.98
CA GLU A 47 -12.60 3.78 11.02
C GLU A 47 -11.36 4.65 11.20
N THR A 48 -10.16 4.12 10.94
CA THR A 48 -8.89 4.82 11.17
C THR A 48 -8.10 4.91 9.88
N VAL A 49 -7.56 6.10 9.59
CA VAL A 49 -6.68 6.34 8.44
C VAL A 49 -5.33 6.81 8.94
N GLN A 50 -4.26 6.16 8.48
CA GLN A 50 -2.90 6.65 8.65
C GLN A 50 -2.36 7.07 7.28
N THR A 51 -1.83 8.28 7.19
CA THR A 51 -1.22 8.79 5.95
C THR A 51 -0.15 9.83 6.27
N GLY A 52 0.68 10.15 5.29
CA GLY A 52 1.75 11.11 5.42
C GLY A 52 2.81 10.89 4.36
N SER A 53 4.04 11.31 4.65
CA SER A 53 5.17 11.11 3.73
C SER A 53 5.87 9.76 3.93
N PHE A 54 5.61 9.07 5.03
CA PHE A 54 6.34 7.87 5.44
C PHE A 54 6.08 6.69 4.50
N ASN A 55 7.10 6.31 3.73
CA ASN A 55 7.11 5.01 3.06
C ASN A 55 7.44 3.95 4.12
N TYR A 56 6.74 2.82 4.09
CA TYR A 56 6.94 1.75 5.07
C TYR A 56 8.24 1.00 4.73
N SER A 57 9.36 1.67 4.96
CA SER A 57 10.69 1.22 4.59
C SER A 57 11.71 1.53 5.69
N SER A 58 12.83 0.82 5.66
CA SER A 58 13.95 1.05 6.58
C SER A 58 14.54 2.47 6.42
N SER A 59 14.62 2.98 5.20
CA SER A 59 15.14 4.33 4.96
C SER A 59 14.25 5.41 5.55
N ALA A 60 12.92 5.28 5.43
CA ALA A 60 12.00 6.21 6.03
C ALA A 60 12.07 6.17 7.57
N ASP A 61 12.22 4.99 8.14
CA ASP A 61 12.31 4.81 9.60
C ASP A 61 13.61 5.34 10.18
N LYS A 62 14.74 5.14 9.51
CA LYS A 62 16.07 5.34 10.11
C LYS A 62 16.87 6.51 9.54
N ARG A 63 16.58 6.97 8.33
CA ARG A 63 17.46 7.88 7.58
C ARG A 63 16.81 9.20 7.19
N ASN A 64 15.51 9.21 7.01
CA ASN A 64 14.78 10.37 6.51
C ASN A 64 14.05 11.08 7.65
N SER A 65 13.85 12.41 7.48
CA SER A 65 12.85 13.13 8.25
C SER A 65 11.50 12.93 7.58
N GLU A 66 10.57 12.31 8.27
CA GLU A 66 9.25 11.94 7.75
C GLU A 66 8.17 12.30 8.75
N ASN A 67 6.93 12.31 8.28
CA ASN A 67 5.78 12.46 9.17
C ASN A 67 4.64 11.57 8.72
N ALA A 68 3.79 11.20 9.68
CA ALA A 68 2.56 10.49 9.43
C ALA A 68 1.53 10.91 10.47
N ILE A 69 0.26 10.83 10.12
CA ILE A 69 -0.86 11.16 10.99
C ILE A 69 -1.84 9.99 10.98
N SER A 70 -2.39 9.66 12.15
CA SER A 70 -3.47 8.69 12.30
C SER A 70 -4.70 9.41 12.79
N ILE A 71 -5.82 9.23 12.08
CA ILE A 71 -7.09 9.88 12.39
C ILE A 71 -8.17 8.82 12.52
N LYS A 72 -8.86 8.82 13.66
CA LYS A 72 -10.02 7.96 13.87
C LYS A 72 -11.28 8.75 13.51
N HIS A 73 -11.85 8.47 12.33
CA HIS A 73 -13.01 9.17 11.81
C HIS A 73 -13.66 8.34 10.70
N LYS A 74 -14.86 7.84 10.94
CA LYS A 74 -15.54 6.93 9.99
C LYS A 74 -15.81 7.58 8.63
N GLY A 75 -16.23 8.83 8.58
CA GLY A 75 -16.48 9.54 7.34
C GLY A 75 -15.21 9.72 6.50
N LEU A 76 -14.10 10.03 7.15
CA LEU A 76 -12.80 10.14 6.49
C LEU A 76 -12.33 8.76 5.98
N ALA A 77 -12.47 7.73 6.80
CA ALA A 77 -12.13 6.36 6.41
C ALA A 77 -12.93 5.90 5.20
N LYS A 78 -14.22 6.26 5.13
CA LYS A 78 -15.05 5.96 3.97
C LYS A 78 -14.52 6.63 2.69
N ALA A 79 -14.14 7.90 2.76
CA ALA A 79 -13.58 8.62 1.63
C ALA A 79 -12.27 7.99 1.16
N TYR A 80 -11.38 7.60 2.07
CA TYR A 80 -10.13 6.92 1.75
C TYR A 80 -10.37 5.50 1.21
N ASN A 81 -11.38 4.78 1.70
CA ASN A 81 -11.77 3.48 1.17
C ASN A 81 -12.23 3.59 -0.28
N GLU A 82 -13.00 4.61 -0.63
CA GLU A 82 -13.43 4.86 -2.01
C GLU A 82 -12.21 5.09 -2.91
N HIS A 83 -11.26 5.89 -2.47
CA HIS A 83 -9.98 6.10 -3.17
C HIS A 83 -9.22 4.78 -3.32
N PHE A 84 -9.09 4.02 -2.24
CA PHE A 84 -8.42 2.72 -2.25
C PHE A 84 -9.07 1.74 -3.24
N LEU A 85 -10.39 1.62 -3.20
CA LEU A 85 -11.12 0.71 -4.09
C LEU A 85 -11.00 1.12 -5.56
N ASN A 86 -10.90 2.43 -5.86
CA ASN A 86 -10.61 2.91 -7.20
C ASN A 86 -9.24 2.40 -7.67
N ARG A 87 -8.20 2.51 -6.84
CA ARG A 87 -6.87 2.01 -7.17
C ARG A 87 -6.84 0.49 -7.24
N TRP A 88 -7.53 -0.17 -6.35
CA TRP A 88 -7.70 -1.62 -6.37
C TRP A 88 -8.26 -2.11 -7.69
N SER A 89 -9.29 -1.43 -8.21
CA SER A 89 -9.94 -1.80 -9.46
C SER A 89 -9.01 -1.70 -10.68
N LYS A 90 -7.99 -0.86 -10.61
CA LYS A 90 -6.99 -0.66 -11.68
C LYS A 90 -5.80 -1.58 -11.55
N GLY A 91 -5.64 -2.25 -10.43
CA GLY A 91 -4.54 -3.15 -10.15
C GLY A 91 -4.75 -4.54 -10.72
N LYS A 92 -3.65 -5.27 -10.85
CA LYS A 92 -3.65 -6.68 -11.26
C LYS A 92 -3.28 -7.55 -10.08
N GLU A 93 -3.97 -8.68 -9.95
CA GLU A 93 -3.65 -9.66 -8.91
C GLU A 93 -2.20 -10.10 -9.01
N TYR A 94 -1.50 -10.06 -7.90
CA TYR A 94 -0.16 -10.58 -7.78
C TYR A 94 -0.21 -12.09 -7.58
N LYS A 95 0.53 -12.83 -8.38
CA LYS A 95 0.66 -14.29 -8.28
C LYS A 95 2.05 -14.63 -7.77
N LEU A 96 2.12 -15.67 -6.93
CA LEU A 96 3.40 -16.17 -6.41
C LEU A 96 4.40 -16.36 -7.55
N SER A 97 5.62 -15.88 -7.31
CA SER A 97 6.74 -15.96 -8.26
C SER A 97 7.92 -16.66 -7.57
N TYR A 98 8.46 -17.67 -8.22
CA TYR A 98 9.59 -18.47 -7.73
C TYR A 98 10.79 -18.36 -8.66
#